data_6010a2139ffaf50bc004b232b3daddea
#
_entry.id   6010a2139ffaf50bc004b232b3daddea
#
_cell.length_a   1.000
_cell.length_b   1.000
_cell.length_c   1.000
_cell.angle_alpha   90.00
_cell.angle_beta   90.00
_cell.angle_gamma   90.00
#
_symmetry.space_group_name_H-M   'P 1'
#
loop_
_entity.id
_entity.type
_entity.pdbx_description
1 polymer ?
#
loop_
_entity_poly.entity_id
_entity_poly.type
_entity_poly.pdbx_seq_one_letter_code
_entity_poly.pdbx_strand_id
1 'polypeptide(L)'
;MSPHTLDHISRRILQLLSADGRASYQAIADEIGLSRPAVMERVKRLEEAGFIRGYHARLDRSKSGFPITAFVAIRYPVTEHAGDEPQIQALAANPNVLECHHVAGDDCYVLKVAAPSIESLEGVLRQIKQPGHPVSTRTTIVLSTLFEKPGIVPVEDD
;
A
#
# COMPACT_ATOMS: atom_id res chain seq x y z
N MET A 1 -7.08 6.91 -22.93
CA MET A 1 -5.64 6.75 -22.63
C MET A 1 -5.28 5.33 -23.03
N SER A 2 -4.41 5.14 -24.01
CA SER A 2 -3.94 3.82 -24.39
C SER A 2 -3.25 3.16 -23.20
N PRO A 3 -3.54 1.92 -22.85
CA PRO A 3 -2.75 1.21 -21.86
C PRO A 3 -1.32 1.20 -22.37
N HIS A 4 -0.39 1.72 -21.57
CA HIS A 4 1.04 1.57 -21.86
C HIS A 4 1.32 0.07 -21.81
N THR A 5 1.33 -0.57 -22.97
CA THR A 5 1.67 -1.98 -23.09
C THR A 5 3.13 -2.12 -22.68
N LEU A 6 3.36 -2.72 -21.52
CA LEU A 6 4.70 -3.02 -21.05
C LEU A 6 5.35 -4.01 -22.03
N ASP A 7 6.50 -3.65 -22.60
CA ASP A 7 7.28 -4.63 -23.34
C ASP A 7 7.87 -5.69 -22.38
N HIS A 8 8.22 -6.82 -22.90
CA HIS A 8 8.79 -7.94 -22.15
C HIS A 8 10.01 -7.53 -21.31
N ILE A 9 10.89 -6.65 -21.85
CA ILE A 9 12.07 -6.15 -21.12
C ILE A 9 11.65 -5.29 -19.91
N SER A 10 10.71 -4.39 -20.09
CA SER A 10 10.19 -3.55 -19.01
C SER A 10 9.52 -4.37 -17.91
N ARG A 11 8.77 -5.42 -18.28
CA ARG A 11 8.21 -6.38 -17.32
C ARG A 11 9.31 -7.08 -16.53
N ARG A 12 10.37 -7.55 -17.21
CA ARG A 12 11.49 -8.21 -16.54
C ARG A 12 12.22 -7.27 -15.57
N ILE A 13 12.42 -6.00 -15.93
CA ILE A 13 12.97 -4.97 -15.03
C ILE A 13 12.09 -4.81 -13.79
N LEU A 14 10.77 -4.69 -13.96
CA LEU A 14 9.83 -4.56 -12.84
C LEU A 14 9.83 -5.80 -11.93
N GLN A 15 9.95 -7.01 -12.49
CA GLN A 15 10.08 -8.24 -11.71
C GLN A 15 11.33 -8.23 -10.84
N LEU A 16 12.49 -7.86 -11.42
CA LEU A 16 13.76 -7.80 -10.70
C LEU A 16 13.72 -6.76 -9.59
N LEU A 17 13.22 -5.55 -9.87
CA LEU A 17 13.07 -4.48 -8.89
C LEU A 17 12.01 -4.80 -7.82
N SER A 18 10.96 -5.54 -8.15
CA SER A 18 9.98 -6.00 -7.18
C SER A 18 10.55 -7.06 -6.23
N ALA A 19 11.50 -7.87 -6.71
CA ALA A 19 12.19 -8.86 -5.89
C ALA A 19 13.28 -8.23 -5.01
N ASP A 20 14.05 -7.31 -5.58
CA ASP A 20 15.09 -6.53 -4.88
C ASP A 20 15.09 -5.07 -5.34
N GLY A 21 14.43 -4.20 -4.57
CA GLY A 21 14.41 -2.76 -4.83
C GLY A 21 15.77 -2.05 -4.73
N ARG A 22 16.84 -2.76 -4.32
CA ARG A 22 18.22 -2.27 -4.27
C ARG A 22 19.10 -2.85 -5.36
N ALA A 23 18.56 -3.67 -6.28
CA ALA A 23 19.30 -4.22 -7.39
C ALA A 23 19.98 -3.09 -8.19
N SER A 24 21.30 -3.23 -8.43
CA SER A 24 22.01 -2.24 -9.21
C SER A 24 21.61 -2.31 -10.69
N TYR A 25 21.62 -1.17 -11.37
CA TYR A 25 21.36 -1.17 -12.83
C TYR A 25 22.32 -2.05 -13.61
N GLN A 26 23.55 -2.25 -13.10
CA GLN A 26 24.49 -3.19 -13.73
C GLN A 26 24.02 -4.64 -13.56
N ALA A 27 23.60 -5.05 -12.37
CA ALA A 27 23.09 -6.39 -12.13
C ALA A 27 21.84 -6.69 -12.98
N ILE A 28 20.94 -5.71 -13.10
CA ILE A 28 19.77 -5.81 -13.97
C ILE A 28 20.21 -5.94 -15.45
N ALA A 29 21.17 -5.12 -15.90
CA ALA A 29 21.68 -5.13 -17.27
C ALA A 29 22.29 -6.50 -17.64
N ASP A 30 23.08 -7.05 -16.74
CA ASP A 30 23.71 -8.36 -16.91
C ASP A 30 22.66 -9.49 -17.01
N GLU A 31 21.59 -9.43 -16.20
CA GLU A 31 20.50 -10.41 -16.19
C GLU A 31 19.66 -10.39 -17.48
N ILE A 32 19.42 -9.20 -18.06
CA ILE A 32 18.51 -9.03 -19.20
C ILE A 32 19.24 -8.84 -20.55
N GLY A 33 20.58 -8.86 -20.54
CA GLY A 33 21.39 -8.72 -21.75
C GLY A 33 21.37 -7.31 -22.37
N LEU A 34 21.26 -6.26 -21.55
CA LEU A 34 21.30 -4.87 -21.98
C LEU A 34 22.53 -4.14 -21.43
N SER A 35 22.79 -2.94 -21.97
CA SER A 35 23.74 -2.03 -21.36
C SER A 35 23.15 -1.32 -20.13
N ARG A 36 23.99 -0.97 -19.15
CA ARG A 36 23.58 -0.20 -17.97
C ARG A 36 22.85 1.10 -18.33
N PRO A 37 23.31 1.94 -19.31
CA PRO A 37 22.56 3.14 -19.71
C PRO A 37 21.17 2.84 -20.26
N ALA A 38 21.00 1.74 -21.00
CA ALA A 38 19.69 1.33 -21.51
C ALA A 38 18.72 0.93 -20.40
N VAL A 39 19.22 0.24 -19.35
CA VAL A 39 18.43 -0.07 -18.16
C VAL A 39 18.04 1.21 -17.43
N MET A 40 18.98 2.13 -17.20
CA MET A 40 18.71 3.43 -16.54
C MET A 40 17.59 4.19 -17.24
N GLU A 41 17.66 4.30 -18.56
CA GLU A 41 16.65 5.02 -19.35
C GLU A 41 15.28 4.33 -19.24
N ARG A 42 15.22 2.99 -19.26
CA ARG A 42 13.97 2.25 -19.11
C ARG A 42 13.37 2.40 -17.73
N VAL A 43 14.18 2.30 -16.67
CA VAL A 43 13.70 2.50 -15.28
C VAL A 43 13.14 3.90 -15.13
N LYS A 44 13.82 4.94 -15.62
CA LYS A 44 13.35 6.31 -15.61
C LYS A 44 11.97 6.45 -16.29
N ARG A 45 11.77 5.84 -17.46
CA ARG A 45 10.46 5.84 -18.14
C ARG A 45 9.38 5.13 -17.34
N LEU A 46 9.71 4.03 -16.65
CA LEU A 46 8.78 3.29 -15.79
C LEU A 46 8.39 4.11 -14.55
N GLU A 47 9.31 4.91 -14.01
CA GLU A 47 9.05 5.87 -12.94
C GLU A 47 8.15 7.03 -13.43
N GLU A 48 8.50 7.66 -14.55
CA GLU A 48 7.73 8.76 -15.17
C GLU A 48 6.31 8.30 -15.56
N ALA A 49 6.16 7.06 -16.03
CA ALA A 49 4.87 6.47 -16.37
C ALA A 49 4.07 5.98 -15.14
N GLY A 50 4.63 6.05 -13.93
CA GLY A 50 3.98 5.67 -12.67
C GLY A 50 3.89 4.16 -12.41
N PHE A 51 4.56 3.31 -13.19
CA PHE A 51 4.67 1.88 -12.89
C PHE A 51 5.51 1.64 -11.63
N ILE A 52 6.58 2.42 -11.45
CA ILE A 52 7.38 2.45 -10.22
C ILE A 52 6.96 3.71 -9.45
N ARG A 53 6.33 3.52 -8.31
CA ARG A 53 5.82 4.60 -7.46
C ARG A 53 6.78 5.01 -6.36
N GLY A 54 7.90 4.30 -6.21
CA GLY A 54 8.91 4.55 -5.21
C GLY A 54 9.62 3.28 -4.74
N TYR A 55 10.65 3.46 -3.93
CA TYR A 55 11.45 2.41 -3.32
C TYR A 55 11.41 2.58 -1.81
N HIS A 56 10.97 1.55 -1.10
CA HIS A 56 10.80 1.62 0.35
C HIS A 56 11.44 0.43 1.05
N ALA A 57 12.06 0.69 2.19
CA ALA A 57 12.50 -0.38 3.08
C ALA A 57 11.28 -1.05 3.72
N ARG A 58 11.24 -2.38 3.68
CA ARG A 58 10.25 -3.14 4.44
C ARG A 58 10.76 -3.34 5.87
N LEU A 59 10.12 -2.69 6.82
CA LEU A 59 10.49 -2.77 8.22
C LEU A 59 9.72 -3.88 8.94
N ASP A 60 10.39 -4.55 9.89
CA ASP A 60 9.72 -5.42 10.85
C ASP A 60 8.96 -4.53 11.85
N ARG A 61 7.63 -4.56 11.77
CA ARG A 61 6.76 -3.71 12.59
C ARG A 61 6.94 -4.00 14.09
N SER A 62 7.02 -5.27 14.46
CA SER A 62 7.19 -5.66 15.87
C SER A 62 8.51 -5.13 16.44
N LYS A 63 9.62 -5.32 15.71
CA LYS A 63 10.93 -4.80 16.10
C LYS A 63 10.99 -3.28 16.09
N SER A 64 10.14 -2.64 15.28
CA SER A 64 10.01 -1.18 15.20
C SER A 64 9.06 -0.60 16.26
N GLY A 65 8.58 -1.41 17.20
CA GLY A 65 7.71 -0.96 18.30
C GLY A 65 6.21 -0.95 17.96
N PHE A 66 5.78 -1.58 16.86
CA PHE A 66 4.38 -1.67 16.45
C PHE A 66 3.90 -3.14 16.37
N PRO A 67 3.81 -3.84 17.52
CA PRO A 67 3.48 -5.27 17.52
C PRO A 67 2.03 -5.57 17.15
N ILE A 68 1.12 -4.57 17.27
CA ILE A 68 -0.29 -4.76 17.01
C ILE A 68 -0.61 -4.35 15.57
N THR A 69 -1.20 -5.26 14.81
CA THR A 69 -1.80 -4.95 13.51
C THR A 69 -3.31 -5.21 13.61
N ALA A 70 -4.11 -4.30 13.08
CA ALA A 70 -5.56 -4.44 13.03
C ALA A 70 -6.11 -3.97 11.68
N PHE A 71 -7.24 -4.58 11.27
CA PHE A 71 -8.09 -4.07 10.21
C PHE A 71 -9.30 -3.40 10.84
N VAL A 72 -9.56 -2.16 10.47
CA VAL A 72 -10.70 -1.38 10.95
C VAL A 72 -11.63 -1.10 9.78
N ALA A 73 -12.77 -1.75 9.77
CA ALA A 73 -13.83 -1.47 8.81
C ALA A 73 -14.68 -0.30 9.33
N ILE A 74 -15.02 0.62 8.45
CA ILE A 74 -15.84 1.80 8.73
C ILE A 74 -17.09 1.72 7.86
N ARG A 75 -18.26 1.91 8.50
CA ARG A 75 -19.55 1.98 7.84
C ARG A 75 -20.25 3.29 8.19
N TYR A 76 -20.68 4.02 7.18
CA TYR A 76 -21.55 5.19 7.32
C TYR A 76 -23.02 4.76 7.25
N PRO A 77 -23.94 5.51 7.91
CA PRO A 77 -25.37 5.34 7.70
C PRO A 77 -25.74 5.55 6.23
N VAL A 78 -26.79 4.86 5.78
CA VAL A 78 -27.27 4.92 4.38
C VAL A 78 -27.66 6.34 3.93
N THR A 79 -27.93 7.23 4.86
CA THR A 79 -28.33 8.63 4.61
C THR A 79 -27.15 9.58 4.39
N GLU A 80 -25.94 9.16 4.74
CA GLU A 80 -24.74 9.97 4.57
C GLU A 80 -23.89 9.33 3.47
N HIS A 81 -23.86 9.93 2.29
CA HIS A 81 -23.07 9.43 1.19
C HIS A 81 -21.58 9.68 1.45
N ALA A 82 -20.78 8.79 0.91
CA ALA A 82 -19.33 8.75 0.95
C ALA A 82 -18.61 9.99 0.34
N GLY A 83 -19.13 11.18 0.59
CA GLY A 83 -18.48 12.45 0.31
C GLY A 83 -17.55 12.92 1.44
N ASP A 84 -17.39 12.13 2.52
CA ASP A 84 -16.61 12.49 3.70
C ASP A 84 -15.13 12.18 3.56
N GLU A 85 -14.65 12.24 2.34
CA GLU A 85 -13.25 12.12 2.01
C GLU A 85 -12.32 13.01 2.85
N PRO A 86 -12.68 14.25 3.26
CA PRO A 86 -11.78 15.06 4.10
C PRO A 86 -11.42 14.40 5.43
N GLN A 87 -12.36 13.68 6.05
CA GLN A 87 -12.10 12.99 7.32
C GLN A 87 -11.26 11.74 7.13
N ILE A 88 -11.59 10.97 6.07
CA ILE A 88 -10.77 9.82 5.68
C ILE A 88 -9.37 10.27 5.30
N GLN A 89 -9.23 11.39 4.57
CA GLN A 89 -7.93 11.96 4.22
C GLN A 89 -7.15 12.44 5.46
N ALA A 90 -7.84 12.97 6.48
CA ALA A 90 -7.20 13.34 7.74
C ALA A 90 -6.56 12.15 8.47
N LEU A 91 -7.07 10.92 8.25
CA LEU A 91 -6.45 9.71 8.79
C LEU A 91 -5.10 9.41 8.16
N ALA A 92 -4.81 9.89 6.96
CA ALA A 92 -3.50 9.73 6.32
C ALA A 92 -2.37 10.44 7.10
N ALA A 93 -2.69 11.45 7.91
CA ALA A 93 -1.73 12.10 8.79
C ALA A 93 -1.42 11.29 10.07
N ASN A 94 -2.22 10.27 10.38
CA ASN A 94 -1.98 9.43 11.55
C ASN A 94 -0.92 8.37 11.23
N PRO A 95 0.24 8.36 11.93
CA PRO A 95 1.34 7.44 11.64
C PRO A 95 0.97 5.97 11.88
N ASN A 96 -0.09 5.70 12.62
CA ASN A 96 -0.56 4.35 12.89
C ASN A 96 -1.44 3.79 11.76
N VAL A 97 -1.95 4.65 10.86
CA VAL A 97 -2.76 4.24 9.70
C VAL A 97 -1.84 4.00 8.51
N LEU A 98 -1.72 2.75 8.10
CA LEU A 98 -0.82 2.34 7.03
C LEU A 98 -1.48 2.38 5.65
N GLU A 99 -2.76 2.00 5.59
CA GLU A 99 -3.53 1.87 4.35
C GLU A 99 -4.99 2.26 4.63
N CYS A 100 -5.64 2.82 3.62
CA CYS A 100 -7.08 3.07 3.62
C CYS A 100 -7.63 2.72 2.25
N HIS A 101 -8.63 1.85 2.22
CA HIS A 101 -9.28 1.40 1.00
C HIS A 101 -10.77 1.72 1.06
N HIS A 102 -11.29 2.38 0.02
CA HIS A 102 -12.72 2.44 -0.25
C HIS A 102 -13.13 1.09 -0.84
N VAL A 103 -14.10 0.45 -0.26
CA VAL A 103 -14.47 -0.93 -0.62
C VAL A 103 -15.95 -1.01 -1.03
N ALA A 104 -16.25 -1.97 -1.87
CA ALA A 104 -17.63 -2.33 -2.20
C ALA A 104 -18.11 -3.41 -1.22
N GLY A 105 -19.34 -3.29 -0.72
CA GLY A 105 -19.96 -4.24 0.19
C GLY A 105 -20.65 -3.54 1.34
N ASP A 106 -20.69 -4.21 2.49
CA ASP A 106 -21.37 -3.69 3.69
C ASP A 106 -20.61 -2.54 4.36
N ASP A 107 -19.29 -2.54 4.27
CA ASP A 107 -18.43 -1.50 4.81
C ASP A 107 -18.07 -0.49 3.73
N CYS A 108 -17.82 0.77 4.08
CA CYS A 108 -17.45 1.82 3.14
C CYS A 108 -15.92 1.90 2.99
N TYR A 109 -15.20 1.77 4.10
CA TYR A 109 -13.74 1.82 4.12
C TYR A 109 -13.16 0.72 4.98
N VAL A 110 -11.95 0.26 4.61
CA VAL A 110 -11.14 -0.64 5.42
C VAL A 110 -9.76 -0.03 5.61
N LEU A 111 -9.36 0.14 6.86
CA LEU A 111 -8.04 0.61 7.23
C LEU A 111 -7.16 -0.55 7.66
N LYS A 112 -5.87 -0.48 7.35
CA LYS A 112 -4.83 -1.28 8.00
C LYS A 112 -4.09 -0.38 8.99
N VAL A 113 -4.11 -0.77 10.25
CA VAL A 113 -3.54 0.00 11.36
C VAL A 113 -2.43 -0.80 12.01
N ALA A 114 -1.29 -0.15 12.32
CA ALA A 114 -0.26 -0.68 13.18
C ALA A 114 -0.18 0.17 14.45
N ALA A 115 -0.11 -0.45 15.61
CA ALA A 115 -0.10 0.27 16.87
C ALA A 115 0.90 -0.33 17.87
N PRO A 116 1.55 0.52 18.69
CA PRO A 116 2.45 0.06 19.74
C PRO A 116 1.68 -0.56 20.93
N SER A 117 0.43 -0.17 21.15
CA SER A 117 -0.41 -0.67 22.24
C SER A 117 -1.90 -0.63 21.88
N ILE A 118 -2.71 -1.28 22.71
CA ILE A 118 -4.19 -1.25 22.57
C ILE A 118 -4.72 0.18 22.77
N GLU A 119 -4.15 0.94 23.70
CA GLU A 119 -4.54 2.34 23.96
C GLU A 119 -4.27 3.22 22.70
N SER A 120 -3.16 2.97 22.00
CA SER A 120 -2.87 3.65 20.73
C SER A 120 -3.87 3.28 19.65
N LEU A 121 -4.26 2.01 19.56
CA LEU A 121 -5.31 1.55 18.65
C LEU A 121 -6.66 2.22 18.96
N GLU A 122 -7.03 2.30 20.24
CA GLU A 122 -8.23 3.03 20.67
C GLU A 122 -8.16 4.52 20.30
N GLY A 123 -6.97 5.13 20.34
CA GLY A 123 -6.73 6.50 19.89
C GLY A 123 -7.12 6.67 18.42
N VAL A 124 -6.74 5.73 17.54
CA VAL A 124 -7.15 5.76 16.13
C VAL A 124 -8.67 5.61 16.01
N LEU A 125 -9.29 4.68 16.76
CA LEU A 125 -10.74 4.49 16.73
C LEU A 125 -11.50 5.73 17.20
N ARG A 126 -11.00 6.47 18.21
CA ARG A 126 -11.57 7.74 18.64
C ARG A 126 -11.48 8.82 17.57
N GLN A 127 -10.37 8.87 16.84
CA GLN A 127 -10.21 9.80 15.72
C GLN A 127 -11.22 9.52 14.59
N ILE A 128 -11.54 8.25 14.33
CA ILE A 128 -12.56 7.86 13.35
C ILE A 128 -13.97 8.26 13.82
N LYS A 129 -14.25 8.06 15.10
CA LYS A 129 -15.59 8.31 15.72
C LYS A 129 -15.74 9.72 16.25
N GLN A 130 -15.37 10.74 15.48
CA GLN A 130 -15.53 12.14 15.93
C GLN A 130 -17.00 12.53 16.17
N PRO A 131 -17.26 13.44 17.13
CA PRO A 131 -18.60 13.96 17.37
C PRO A 131 -19.21 14.60 16.10
N GLY A 132 -20.48 14.30 15.84
CA GLY A 132 -21.21 14.83 14.67
C GLY A 132 -21.10 13.94 13.41
N HIS A 133 -20.32 12.86 13.45
CA HIS A 133 -20.21 11.90 12.35
C HIS A 133 -20.58 10.49 12.83
N PRO A 134 -21.84 10.08 12.64
CA PRO A 134 -22.31 8.77 13.05
C PRO A 134 -21.70 7.70 12.15
N VAL A 135 -20.62 7.07 12.62
CA VAL A 135 -20.00 5.93 11.96
C VAL A 135 -19.99 4.72 12.89
N SER A 136 -20.20 3.55 12.34
CA SER A 136 -19.92 2.29 13.02
C SER A 136 -18.56 1.76 12.58
N THR A 137 -17.84 1.14 13.52
CA THR A 137 -16.54 0.51 13.22
C THR A 137 -16.53 -0.93 13.67
N ARG A 138 -15.90 -1.79 12.90
CA ARG A 138 -15.58 -3.17 13.25
C ARG A 138 -14.07 -3.34 13.19
N THR A 139 -13.47 -3.68 14.33
CA THR A 139 -12.03 -3.88 14.44
C THR A 139 -11.69 -5.35 14.52
N THR A 140 -10.79 -5.80 13.65
CA THR A 140 -10.25 -7.17 13.65
C THR A 140 -8.76 -7.10 13.92
N ILE A 141 -8.30 -7.61 15.06
CA ILE A 141 -6.89 -7.69 15.43
C ILE A 141 -6.27 -8.89 14.73
N VAL A 142 -5.13 -8.70 14.10
CA VAL A 142 -4.36 -9.76 13.45
C VAL A 142 -3.61 -10.56 14.52
N LEU A 143 -3.91 -11.84 14.63
CA LEU A 143 -3.20 -12.73 15.55
C LEU A 143 -1.83 -13.14 15.00
N SER A 144 -1.74 -13.39 13.70
CA SER A 144 -0.49 -13.69 13.00
C SER A 144 -0.59 -13.34 11.52
N THR A 145 0.51 -12.92 10.94
CA THR A 145 0.63 -12.73 9.48
C THR A 145 1.36 -13.93 8.90
N LEU A 146 0.65 -14.75 8.13
CA LEU A 146 1.24 -15.95 7.52
C LEU A 146 2.19 -15.61 6.38
N PHE A 147 1.82 -14.64 5.56
CA PHE A 147 2.71 -14.05 4.54
C PHE A 147 2.23 -12.66 4.15
N GLU A 148 3.16 -11.85 3.65
CA GLU A 148 2.91 -10.53 3.09
C GLU A 148 3.89 -10.33 1.93
N LYS A 149 3.38 -10.21 0.71
CA LYS A 149 4.21 -9.99 -0.48
C LYS A 149 4.51 -8.50 -0.63
N PRO A 150 5.71 -8.11 -1.09
CA PRO A 150 6.10 -6.70 -1.23
C PRO A 150 5.33 -5.96 -2.34
N GLY A 151 4.74 -6.67 -3.28
CA GLY A 151 3.99 -6.07 -4.39
C GLY A 151 3.47 -7.11 -5.38
N ILE A 152 2.91 -6.61 -6.47
CA ILE A 152 2.51 -7.43 -7.61
C ILE A 152 3.73 -7.72 -8.49
N VAL A 153 3.72 -8.89 -9.12
CA VAL A 153 4.65 -9.24 -10.19
C VAL A 153 3.90 -9.07 -11.51
N PRO A 154 4.38 -8.22 -12.45
CA PRO A 154 3.74 -8.10 -13.74
C PRO A 154 3.67 -9.45 -14.45
N VAL A 155 2.47 -9.82 -14.90
CA VAL A 155 2.25 -11.05 -15.68
C VAL A 155 2.51 -10.80 -17.15
N GLU A 156 2.90 -11.84 -17.88
CA GLU A 156 2.95 -11.80 -19.33
C GLU A 156 1.50 -11.87 -19.85
N ASP A 157 1.22 -11.11 -20.92
CA ASP A 157 -0.04 -11.25 -21.64
C ASP A 157 0.04 -12.58 -22.42
N ASP A 158 -0.94 -13.46 -22.22
CA ASP A 158 -1.11 -14.70 -23.00
C ASP A 158 -1.36 -14.42 -24.48
#